data_3ea64c5082c73f1cb6b9fd5cd0c491c9
#
_entry.id   3ea64c5082c73f1cb6b9fd5cd0c491c9
#
_cell.length_a   1.000
_cell.length_b   1.000
_cell.length_c   1.000
_cell.angle_alpha   90.00
_cell.angle_beta   90.00
_cell.angle_gamma   90.00
#
_symmetry.space_group_name_H-M   'P 1'
#
loop_
_entity.id
_entity.type
_entity.pdbx_description
1 polymer ?
#
loop_
_entity_poly.entity_id
_entity_poly.type
_entity_poly.pdbx_seq_one_letter_code
_entity_poly.pdbx_strand_id
1 'polypeptide(L)'
;MYFREKGEGMKKVLYGLCVVMLVLLGFAIYYLDGLMPIGSGYSAKYICSQVFLADRDPDSVFKNDVQPTNPLFLLFSNEVDYSLKTVTSKGLGFWHPKTAVYREGFGCTLAIDVSREELMKQVKGAIGQSSPGMKKLWPAGELVDLSSLPSEVDREQLNRVIEEAFTEPSDTSQRNTQAVVIVYKDRIIAEKYEKQFSPFIPMLGWSMSKSVTSALVGLLVKAGKLNIENTAPVASWQHQDDPRSKITLDQLLRMSSGLEFEEMYGPFKDATYMLYDSKSMADYAAAKPLESEPDGKWNYSSGSANIIARIVKDAVGGTLVSFNNYARQKLFDRINMYSAIIEPDASGSFVGSSYMFATVRDWARIGLLYKSDGVWGDDRILPEGWVKYSTTPTPKAPMGKYGAQIWLNTGEKGNPTNRMFPLLPVYSISAGLMNRSWQLFRHEML
;
A
#
# COMPACT_ATOMS: atom_id res chain seq x y z
N MET A 1 -38.17 59.10 16.39
CA MET A 1 -38.07 57.88 17.22
C MET A 1 -37.98 56.60 16.35
N TYR A 2 -38.87 56.36 15.43
CA TYR A 2 -38.99 55.16 14.58
C TYR A 2 -37.74 54.79 13.73
N PHE A 3 -37.00 55.74 13.20
CA PHE A 3 -35.78 55.53 12.43
C PHE A 3 -34.57 55.13 13.28
N ARG A 4 -34.55 55.47 14.58
CA ARG A 4 -33.44 55.13 15.50
C ARG A 4 -33.52 53.67 15.97
N GLU A 5 -34.72 53.16 16.23
CA GLU A 5 -34.95 51.77 16.63
C GLU A 5 -34.67 50.75 15.47
N LYS A 6 -35.01 51.13 14.23
CA LYS A 6 -34.63 50.31 13.07
C LYS A 6 -33.11 50.18 12.87
N GLY A 7 -32.36 51.23 13.16
CA GLY A 7 -30.90 51.25 13.08
C GLY A 7 -30.22 50.38 14.14
N GLU A 8 -30.80 50.30 15.36
CA GLU A 8 -30.26 49.43 16.42
C GLU A 8 -30.56 47.96 16.18
N GLY A 9 -31.74 47.64 15.64
CA GLY A 9 -32.12 46.29 15.26
C GLY A 9 -31.21 45.75 14.15
N MET A 10 -30.92 46.57 13.14
CA MET A 10 -30.04 46.20 12.04
C MET A 10 -28.58 45.99 12.50
N LYS A 11 -28.08 46.80 13.46
CA LYS A 11 -26.77 46.60 14.05
C LYS A 11 -26.66 45.26 14.82
N LYS A 12 -27.70 44.90 15.61
CA LYS A 12 -27.74 43.65 16.36
C LYS A 12 -27.74 42.43 15.41
N VAL A 13 -28.49 42.49 14.28
CA VAL A 13 -28.49 41.46 13.25
C VAL A 13 -27.11 41.36 12.59
N LEU A 14 -26.46 42.49 12.26
CA LEU A 14 -25.13 42.51 11.68
C LEU A 14 -24.07 41.93 12.62
N TYR A 15 -24.13 42.29 13.92
CA TYR A 15 -23.26 41.68 14.93
C TYR A 15 -23.49 40.17 15.05
N GLY A 16 -24.74 39.70 15.03
CA GLY A 16 -25.06 38.29 15.04
C GLY A 16 -24.48 37.56 13.82
N LEU A 17 -24.60 38.14 12.63
CA LEU A 17 -24.01 37.57 11.40
C LEU A 17 -22.48 37.54 11.45
N CYS A 18 -21.84 38.58 11.98
CA CYS A 18 -20.38 38.61 12.17
C CYS A 18 -19.91 37.54 13.15
N VAL A 19 -20.62 37.32 14.25
CA VAL A 19 -20.28 36.26 15.22
C VAL A 19 -20.43 34.88 14.55
N VAL A 20 -21.53 34.64 13.82
CA VAL A 20 -21.72 33.37 13.09
C VAL A 20 -20.60 33.17 12.05
N MET A 21 -20.25 34.20 11.28
CA MET A 21 -19.14 34.10 10.31
C MET A 21 -17.81 33.80 10.99
N LEU A 22 -17.50 34.43 12.14
CA LEU A 22 -16.27 34.16 12.89
C LEU A 22 -16.23 32.72 13.42
N VAL A 23 -17.33 32.19 13.89
CA VAL A 23 -17.45 30.77 14.33
C VAL A 23 -17.24 29.82 13.16
N LEU A 24 -17.88 30.08 12.02
CA LEU A 24 -17.70 29.29 10.80
C LEU A 24 -16.28 29.35 10.28
N LEU A 25 -15.67 30.52 10.29
CA LEU A 25 -14.25 30.69 9.90
C LEU A 25 -13.31 29.94 10.84
N GLY A 26 -13.54 30.03 12.17
CA GLY A 26 -12.78 29.27 13.15
C GLY A 26 -12.88 27.77 12.96
N PHE A 27 -14.09 27.27 12.68
CA PHE A 27 -14.32 25.85 12.36
C PHE A 27 -13.62 25.44 11.05
N ALA A 28 -13.71 26.28 10.00
CA ALA A 28 -13.03 26.03 8.72
C ALA A 28 -11.51 25.98 8.88
N ILE A 29 -10.92 26.92 9.66
CA ILE A 29 -9.49 26.93 9.96
C ILE A 29 -9.08 25.67 10.72
N TYR A 30 -9.82 25.28 11.76
CA TYR A 30 -9.57 24.05 12.53
C TYR A 30 -9.60 22.80 11.64
N TYR A 31 -10.60 22.71 10.78
CA TYR A 31 -10.73 21.58 9.86
C TYR A 31 -9.60 21.53 8.83
N LEU A 32 -9.25 22.68 8.25
CA LEU A 32 -8.12 22.80 7.30
C LEU A 32 -6.78 22.51 7.98
N ASP A 33 -6.59 22.97 9.22
CA ASP A 33 -5.36 22.71 9.98
C ASP A 33 -5.09 21.23 10.20
N GLY A 34 -6.14 20.43 10.44
CA GLY A 34 -6.05 18.98 10.50
C GLY A 34 -5.83 18.27 9.15
N LEU A 35 -6.24 18.93 8.04
CA LEU A 35 -6.10 18.39 6.70
C LEU A 35 -4.75 18.68 6.05
N MET A 36 -4.20 19.86 6.28
CA MET A 36 -3.01 20.35 5.57
C MET A 36 -1.78 19.45 5.77
N PRO A 37 -1.42 18.95 6.97
CA PRO A 37 -0.27 18.07 7.14
C PRO A 37 -0.43 16.75 6.38
N ILE A 38 -1.66 16.20 6.33
CA ILE A 38 -1.97 14.97 5.59
C ILE A 38 -1.82 15.20 4.10
N GLY A 39 -2.40 16.28 3.56
CA GLY A 39 -2.32 16.61 2.15
C GLY A 39 -0.89 16.91 1.69
N SER A 40 -0.12 17.69 2.49
CA SER A 40 1.30 17.94 2.23
C SER A 40 2.11 16.65 2.28
N GLY A 41 1.87 15.79 3.28
CA GLY A 41 2.53 14.50 3.41
C GLY A 41 2.24 13.57 2.25
N TYR A 42 0.97 13.43 1.85
CA TYR A 42 0.57 12.63 0.70
C TYR A 42 1.23 13.11 -0.60
N SER A 43 1.11 14.42 -0.91
CA SER A 43 1.70 15.00 -2.12
C SER A 43 3.20 14.82 -2.16
N ALA A 44 3.93 15.22 -1.09
CA ALA A 44 5.37 15.11 -1.03
C ALA A 44 5.84 13.67 -1.21
N LYS A 45 5.21 12.72 -0.48
CA LYS A 45 5.56 11.30 -0.52
C LYS A 45 5.30 10.68 -1.88
N TYR A 46 4.10 10.90 -2.42
CA TYR A 46 3.69 10.30 -3.69
C TYR A 46 4.54 10.85 -4.85
N ILE A 47 4.66 12.18 -4.96
CA ILE A 47 5.47 12.81 -6.01
C ILE A 47 6.93 12.36 -5.93
N CYS A 48 7.53 12.36 -4.72
CA CYS A 48 8.91 11.90 -4.52
C CYS A 48 9.12 10.48 -5.09
N SER A 49 8.23 9.55 -4.74
CA SER A 49 8.36 8.16 -5.20
C SER A 49 8.15 8.03 -6.71
N GLN A 50 7.17 8.76 -7.27
CA GLN A 50 6.93 8.70 -8.71
C GLN A 50 8.05 9.36 -9.53
N VAL A 51 8.66 10.44 -9.03
CA VAL A 51 9.75 11.13 -9.70
C VAL A 51 11.05 10.32 -9.61
N PHE A 52 11.44 9.88 -8.41
CA PHE A 52 12.77 9.29 -8.21
C PHE A 52 12.83 7.76 -8.35
N LEU A 53 11.70 7.04 -8.26
CA LEU A 53 11.65 5.60 -8.54
C LEU A 53 11.10 5.28 -9.93
N ALA A 54 10.10 6.03 -10.40
CA ALA A 54 9.40 5.73 -11.64
C ALA A 54 9.80 6.69 -12.79
N ASP A 55 10.72 7.63 -12.56
CA ASP A 55 11.22 8.62 -13.52
C ASP A 55 10.10 9.40 -14.23
N ARG A 56 9.05 9.74 -13.47
CA ARG A 56 7.88 10.45 -13.99
C ARG A 56 8.00 11.96 -13.78
N ASP A 57 7.43 12.72 -14.70
CA ASP A 57 7.35 14.18 -14.61
C ASP A 57 6.50 14.62 -13.40
N PRO A 58 7.02 15.50 -12.51
CA PRO A 58 6.34 15.88 -11.26
C PRO A 58 5.01 16.60 -11.48
N ASP A 59 4.92 17.45 -12.51
CA ASP A 59 3.68 18.20 -12.80
C ASP A 59 2.61 17.25 -13.34
N SER A 60 3.00 16.30 -14.19
CA SER A 60 2.12 15.23 -14.66
C SER A 60 1.62 14.35 -13.50
N VAL A 61 2.49 13.95 -12.60
CA VAL A 61 2.14 13.16 -11.40
C VAL A 61 1.16 13.95 -10.53
N PHE A 62 1.44 15.20 -10.24
CA PHE A 62 0.56 16.02 -9.43
C PHE A 62 -0.82 16.17 -10.07
N LYS A 63 -0.87 16.55 -11.35
CA LYS A 63 -2.11 16.80 -12.09
C LYS A 63 -2.96 15.55 -12.31
N ASN A 64 -2.32 14.41 -12.64
CA ASN A 64 -3.05 13.22 -13.07
C ASN A 64 -3.28 12.21 -11.95
N ASP A 65 -2.41 12.18 -10.93
CA ASP A 65 -2.49 11.17 -9.88
C ASP A 65 -2.91 11.76 -8.52
N VAL A 66 -2.42 12.97 -8.15
CA VAL A 66 -2.68 13.58 -6.85
C VAL A 66 -3.97 14.41 -6.85
N GLN A 67 -4.06 15.41 -7.72
CA GLN A 67 -5.21 16.33 -7.77
C GLN A 67 -6.57 15.62 -7.91
N PRO A 68 -6.72 14.57 -8.74
CA PRO A 68 -8.02 13.91 -8.91
C PRO A 68 -8.51 13.17 -7.66
N THR A 69 -7.65 12.93 -6.68
CA THR A 69 -8.03 12.22 -5.45
C THR A 69 -8.87 13.10 -4.52
N ASN A 70 -8.61 14.42 -4.49
CA ASN A 70 -9.38 15.37 -3.71
C ASN A 70 -9.22 16.80 -4.28
N PRO A 71 -10.31 17.55 -4.53
CA PRO A 71 -10.23 18.92 -5.05
C PRO A 71 -9.39 19.89 -4.21
N LEU A 72 -9.23 19.64 -2.91
CA LEU A 72 -8.40 20.47 -2.03
C LEU A 72 -6.92 20.44 -2.40
N PHE A 73 -6.45 19.47 -3.21
CA PHE A 73 -5.07 19.46 -3.70
C PHE A 73 -4.74 20.65 -4.60
N LEU A 74 -5.73 21.35 -5.14
CA LEU A 74 -5.53 22.64 -5.83
C LEU A 74 -4.90 23.72 -4.92
N LEU A 75 -4.98 23.56 -3.61
CA LEU A 75 -4.39 24.48 -2.63
C LEU A 75 -2.93 24.15 -2.28
N PHE A 76 -2.37 23.07 -2.83
CA PHE A 76 -1.02 22.64 -2.51
C PHE A 76 -0.02 23.03 -3.59
N SER A 77 1.17 23.47 -3.16
CA SER A 77 2.34 23.69 -4.00
C SER A 77 3.40 22.64 -3.71
N ASN A 78 4.08 22.18 -4.76
CA ASN A 78 5.10 21.13 -4.66
C ASN A 78 6.40 21.64 -5.26
N GLU A 79 7.51 21.33 -4.62
CA GLU A 79 8.85 21.71 -5.04
C GLU A 79 9.75 20.48 -5.05
N VAL A 80 10.38 20.20 -6.18
CA VAL A 80 11.32 19.07 -6.37
C VAL A 80 12.74 19.61 -6.38
N ASP A 81 13.56 19.18 -5.43
CA ASP A 81 15.00 19.42 -5.44
C ASP A 81 15.73 18.16 -5.93
N TYR A 82 16.18 18.19 -7.17
CA TYR A 82 16.91 17.09 -7.79
C TYR A 82 18.32 16.90 -7.22
N SER A 83 18.94 17.95 -6.67
CA SER A 83 20.27 17.89 -6.08
C SER A 83 20.26 17.19 -4.71
N LEU A 84 19.28 17.49 -3.88
CA LEU A 84 19.06 16.87 -2.59
C LEU A 84 18.20 15.60 -2.69
N LYS A 85 17.60 15.36 -3.85
CA LYS A 85 16.61 14.29 -4.10
C LYS A 85 15.47 14.35 -3.08
N THR A 86 14.83 15.52 -2.97
CA THR A 86 13.71 15.75 -2.05
C THR A 86 12.51 16.34 -2.76
N VAL A 87 11.33 16.12 -2.20
CA VAL A 87 10.10 16.80 -2.60
C VAL A 87 9.47 17.41 -1.37
N THR A 88 9.20 18.72 -1.44
CA THR A 88 8.50 19.46 -0.38
C THR A 88 7.14 19.88 -0.90
N SER A 89 6.08 19.57 -0.15
CA SER A 89 4.71 20.02 -0.40
C SER A 89 4.21 20.87 0.77
N LYS A 90 3.40 21.89 0.48
CA LYS A 90 2.85 22.82 1.47
C LYS A 90 1.49 23.35 1.03
N GLY A 91 0.55 23.42 1.96
CA GLY A 91 -0.76 24.02 1.74
C GLY A 91 -0.65 25.54 1.61
N LEU A 92 -1.40 26.15 0.71
CA LEU A 92 -1.43 27.60 0.45
C LEU A 92 -0.04 28.24 0.26
N GLY A 93 0.96 27.44 -0.14
CA GLY A 93 2.33 27.89 -0.35
C GLY A 93 3.20 28.02 0.92
N PHE A 94 2.65 27.89 2.12
CA PHE A 94 3.40 28.08 3.38
C PHE A 94 2.93 27.18 4.54
N TRP A 95 1.73 26.63 4.49
CA TRP A 95 1.08 25.96 5.62
C TRP A 95 1.44 24.47 5.68
N HIS A 96 1.84 23.98 6.84
CA HIS A 96 2.22 22.59 7.13
C HIS A 96 3.15 21.94 6.06
N PRO A 97 4.36 22.50 5.83
CA PRO A 97 5.28 21.90 4.88
C PRO A 97 5.69 20.50 5.32
N LYS A 98 5.67 19.55 4.38
CA LYS A 98 6.20 18.19 4.57
C LYS A 98 7.21 17.90 3.47
N THR A 99 8.32 17.27 3.84
CA THR A 99 9.39 16.91 2.91
C THR A 99 9.57 15.40 2.86
N ALA A 100 9.56 14.83 1.67
CA ALA A 100 9.97 13.46 1.41
C ALA A 100 11.40 13.44 0.88
N VAL A 101 12.20 12.48 1.34
CA VAL A 101 13.62 12.31 1.00
C VAL A 101 13.80 10.98 0.30
N TYR A 102 14.32 11.00 -0.92
CA TYR A 102 14.69 9.79 -1.67
C TYR A 102 16.03 9.25 -1.20
N ARG A 103 16.10 7.94 -1.08
CA ARG A 103 17.31 7.18 -0.75
C ARG A 103 17.46 6.03 -1.71
N GLU A 104 18.60 5.95 -2.37
CA GLU A 104 18.84 4.93 -3.39
C GLU A 104 18.69 3.51 -2.81
N GLY A 105 17.92 2.67 -3.48
CA GLY A 105 17.59 1.31 -3.03
C GLY A 105 16.52 1.23 -1.94
N PHE A 106 16.05 2.36 -1.38
CA PHE A 106 15.04 2.43 -0.31
C PHE A 106 13.86 3.33 -0.65
N GLY A 107 13.89 4.03 -1.80
CA GLY A 107 12.83 4.95 -2.19
C GLY A 107 12.68 6.17 -1.27
N CYS A 108 11.47 6.71 -1.21
CA CYS A 108 11.16 7.95 -0.51
C CYS A 108 10.61 7.73 0.89
N THR A 109 11.02 8.58 1.83
CA THR A 109 10.51 8.62 3.21
C THR A 109 10.14 10.04 3.57
N LEU A 110 8.97 10.24 4.18
CA LEU A 110 8.60 11.50 4.82
C LEU A 110 9.51 11.78 6.02
N ALA A 111 10.10 12.97 6.09
CA ALA A 111 10.94 13.40 7.20
C ALA A 111 10.06 13.92 8.36
N ILE A 112 9.38 13.01 9.05
CA ILE A 112 8.55 13.32 10.22
C ILE A 112 9.41 13.23 11.48
N ASP A 113 9.62 14.35 12.17
CA ASP A 113 10.42 14.46 13.40
C ASP A 113 11.85 13.88 13.27
N VAL A 114 12.41 13.93 12.08
CA VAL A 114 13.79 13.55 11.77
C VAL A 114 14.36 14.44 10.68
N SER A 115 15.66 14.65 10.71
CA SER A 115 16.36 15.38 9.66
C SER A 115 16.67 14.49 8.45
N ARG A 116 16.97 15.12 7.30
CA ARG A 116 17.46 14.41 6.11
C ARG A 116 18.74 13.62 6.42
N GLU A 117 19.64 14.21 7.20
CA GLU A 117 20.91 13.59 7.60
C GLU A 117 20.70 12.31 8.43
N GLU A 118 19.72 12.31 9.33
CA GLU A 118 19.35 11.11 10.11
C GLU A 118 18.79 10.03 9.21
N LEU A 119 17.91 10.37 8.25
CA LEU A 119 17.41 9.42 7.27
C LEU A 119 18.54 8.82 6.42
N MET A 120 19.51 9.62 5.99
CA MET A 120 20.66 9.14 5.20
C MET A 120 21.57 8.21 6.02
N LYS A 121 21.66 8.38 7.33
CA LYS A 121 22.41 7.44 8.20
C LYS A 121 21.78 6.06 8.28
N GLN A 122 20.45 5.94 8.18
CA GLN A 122 19.74 4.66 8.26
C GLN A 122 20.08 3.67 7.14
N VAL A 123 20.59 4.14 5.99
CA VAL A 123 20.88 3.33 4.80
C VAL A 123 22.36 3.03 4.57
N LYS A 124 23.25 3.44 5.48
CA LYS A 124 24.67 3.17 5.38
C LYS A 124 24.97 1.67 5.44
N GLY A 125 25.76 1.15 4.52
CA GLY A 125 26.15 -0.26 4.47
C GLY A 125 25.12 -1.17 3.79
N ALA A 126 24.14 -0.62 3.07
CA ALA A 126 23.20 -1.40 2.27
C ALA A 126 23.91 -2.09 1.11
N ILE A 127 23.47 -3.32 0.80
CA ILE A 127 23.91 -4.04 -0.40
C ILE A 127 23.15 -3.45 -1.61
N GLY A 128 23.89 -3.24 -2.72
CA GLY A 128 23.26 -2.78 -3.97
C GLY A 128 22.23 -3.77 -4.52
N GLN A 129 21.32 -3.27 -5.34
CA GLN A 129 20.34 -4.12 -6.01
C GLN A 129 21.01 -5.02 -7.04
N SER A 130 20.57 -6.28 -7.10
CA SER A 130 20.95 -7.20 -8.17
C SER A 130 20.33 -6.75 -9.50
N SER A 131 20.99 -7.05 -10.61
CA SER A 131 20.46 -6.73 -11.95
C SER A 131 19.73 -7.91 -12.57
N PRO A 132 18.62 -7.67 -13.29
CA PRO A 132 17.88 -8.72 -13.95
C PRO A 132 18.69 -9.37 -15.09
N GLY A 133 18.45 -10.65 -15.31
CA GLY A 133 18.95 -11.38 -16.48
C GLY A 133 18.18 -11.01 -17.75
N MET A 134 18.50 -9.89 -18.38
CA MET A 134 17.76 -9.32 -19.53
C MET A 134 17.55 -10.30 -20.69
N LYS A 135 18.48 -11.25 -20.88
CA LYS A 135 18.49 -12.20 -22.01
C LYS A 135 17.76 -13.53 -21.70
N LYS A 136 17.29 -13.75 -20.49
CA LYS A 136 16.51 -14.95 -20.15
C LYS A 136 15.02 -14.67 -20.30
N LEU A 137 14.26 -15.71 -20.71
CA LEU A 137 12.80 -15.64 -20.75
C LEU A 137 12.23 -15.42 -19.34
N TRP A 138 11.15 -14.64 -19.28
CA TRP A 138 10.37 -14.49 -18.06
C TRP A 138 9.77 -15.87 -17.65
N PRO A 139 9.78 -16.25 -16.37
CA PRO A 139 10.06 -15.45 -15.19
C PRO A 139 11.53 -15.46 -14.73
N ALA A 140 12.43 -16.18 -15.39
CA ALA A 140 13.84 -16.25 -15.03
C ALA A 140 14.64 -15.00 -15.43
N GLY A 141 14.12 -14.18 -16.33
CA GLY A 141 14.66 -12.89 -16.78
C GLY A 141 13.54 -11.99 -17.29
N GLU A 142 13.89 -11.03 -18.16
CA GLU A 142 12.95 -10.00 -18.63
C GLU A 142 12.50 -10.18 -20.10
N LEU A 143 13.03 -11.17 -20.82
CA LEU A 143 12.60 -11.41 -22.20
C LEU A 143 11.20 -12.02 -22.23
N VAL A 144 10.27 -11.40 -22.97
CA VAL A 144 8.92 -11.88 -23.19
C VAL A 144 8.76 -12.26 -24.66
N ASP A 145 8.33 -13.49 -24.94
CA ASP A 145 8.02 -13.96 -26.28
C ASP A 145 6.52 -14.10 -26.46
N LEU A 146 5.91 -13.19 -27.23
CA LEU A 146 4.50 -13.17 -27.58
C LEU A 146 4.25 -13.70 -29.02
N SER A 147 5.26 -14.17 -29.74
CA SER A 147 5.15 -14.67 -31.11
C SER A 147 4.29 -15.93 -31.19
N SER A 148 4.41 -16.80 -30.18
CA SER A 148 3.64 -18.05 -30.07
C SER A 148 2.82 -18.08 -28.77
N LEU A 149 1.51 -18.22 -28.89
CA LEU A 149 0.62 -18.46 -27.75
C LEU A 149 0.31 -19.97 -27.63
N PRO A 150 -0.01 -20.45 -26.42
CA PRO A 150 -0.58 -21.79 -26.26
C PRO A 150 -1.81 -21.97 -27.16
N SER A 151 -1.96 -23.17 -27.76
CA SER A 151 -3.01 -23.45 -28.74
C SER A 151 -4.43 -23.28 -28.22
N GLU A 152 -4.61 -23.42 -26.91
CA GLU A 152 -5.88 -23.23 -26.22
C GLU A 152 -6.23 -21.74 -25.93
N VAL A 153 -5.32 -20.81 -26.21
CA VAL A 153 -5.56 -19.37 -26.01
C VAL A 153 -6.06 -18.74 -27.29
N ASP A 154 -7.28 -18.24 -27.27
CA ASP A 154 -7.85 -17.44 -28.36
C ASP A 154 -7.20 -16.03 -28.35
N ARG A 155 -6.34 -15.81 -29.36
CA ARG A 155 -5.59 -14.53 -29.50
C ARG A 155 -6.54 -13.34 -29.72
N GLU A 156 -7.60 -13.50 -30.49
CA GLU A 156 -8.51 -12.39 -30.80
C GLU A 156 -9.31 -11.97 -29.55
N GLN A 157 -9.79 -12.98 -28.81
CA GLN A 157 -10.49 -12.73 -27.56
C GLN A 157 -9.55 -12.09 -26.51
N LEU A 158 -8.32 -12.60 -26.38
CA LEU A 158 -7.32 -12.03 -25.49
C LEU A 158 -7.04 -10.55 -25.80
N ASN A 159 -6.87 -10.22 -27.08
CA ASN A 159 -6.65 -8.84 -27.51
C ASN A 159 -7.87 -7.95 -27.20
N ARG A 160 -9.10 -8.43 -27.48
CA ARG A 160 -10.33 -7.67 -27.15
C ARG A 160 -10.43 -7.35 -25.67
N VAL A 161 -10.18 -8.33 -24.80
CA VAL A 161 -10.23 -8.14 -23.33
C VAL A 161 -9.18 -7.15 -22.86
N ILE A 162 -7.98 -7.16 -23.44
CA ILE A 162 -6.93 -6.22 -23.10
C ILE A 162 -7.31 -4.80 -23.56
N GLU A 163 -7.81 -4.64 -24.79
CA GLU A 163 -8.27 -3.34 -25.27
C GLU A 163 -9.42 -2.79 -24.43
N GLU A 164 -10.37 -3.62 -24.05
CA GLU A 164 -11.44 -3.25 -23.14
C GLU A 164 -10.91 -2.77 -21.77
N ALA A 165 -9.82 -3.35 -21.27
CA ALA A 165 -9.20 -2.93 -20.02
C ALA A 165 -8.72 -1.48 -20.04
N PHE A 166 -8.28 -1.00 -21.19
CA PHE A 166 -7.79 0.37 -21.38
C PHE A 166 -8.86 1.32 -21.95
N THR A 167 -10.05 0.80 -22.26
CA THR A 167 -11.17 1.62 -22.72
C THR A 167 -11.90 2.22 -21.50
N GLU A 168 -12.02 3.53 -21.46
CA GLU A 168 -12.74 4.22 -20.40
C GLU A 168 -14.26 4.03 -20.58
N PRO A 169 -15.00 3.61 -19.54
CA PRO A 169 -16.45 3.37 -19.65
C PRO A 169 -17.24 4.64 -19.94
N SER A 170 -16.82 5.78 -19.41
CA SER A 170 -17.41 7.10 -19.62
C SER A 170 -16.49 8.20 -19.09
N ASP A 171 -16.78 9.46 -19.44
CA ASP A 171 -16.02 10.63 -18.93
C ASP A 171 -16.14 10.81 -17.41
N THR A 172 -17.20 10.29 -16.80
CA THR A 172 -17.47 10.40 -15.37
C THR A 172 -17.05 9.17 -14.56
N SER A 173 -16.74 8.05 -15.25
CA SER A 173 -16.32 6.80 -14.64
C SER A 173 -15.10 6.26 -15.37
N GLN A 174 -13.91 6.68 -14.94
CA GLN A 174 -12.65 6.28 -15.56
C GLN A 174 -12.02 5.12 -14.82
N ARG A 175 -11.49 4.15 -15.56
CA ARG A 175 -10.69 3.03 -15.04
C ARG A 175 -9.25 3.48 -14.74
N ASN A 176 -8.69 4.34 -15.57
CA ASN A 176 -7.29 4.79 -15.54
C ASN A 176 -6.31 3.61 -15.44
N THR A 177 -6.53 2.60 -16.28
CA THR A 177 -5.67 1.41 -16.33
C THR A 177 -4.28 1.80 -16.82
N GLN A 178 -3.27 1.58 -15.99
CA GLN A 178 -1.88 1.94 -16.28
C GLN A 178 -1.11 0.79 -16.90
N ALA A 179 -1.36 -0.44 -16.48
CA ALA A 179 -0.70 -1.63 -17.02
C ALA A 179 -1.55 -2.88 -16.80
N VAL A 180 -1.43 -3.83 -17.72
CA VAL A 180 -1.98 -5.18 -17.62
C VAL A 180 -0.91 -6.17 -18.03
N VAL A 181 -0.72 -7.23 -17.22
CA VAL A 181 0.12 -8.40 -17.53
C VAL A 181 -0.71 -9.64 -17.26
N ILE A 182 -0.80 -10.52 -18.24
CA ILE A 182 -1.52 -11.80 -18.13
C ILE A 182 -0.52 -12.93 -18.22
N VAL A 183 -0.55 -13.80 -17.21
CA VAL A 183 0.32 -14.97 -17.09
C VAL A 183 -0.51 -16.24 -17.22
N TYR A 184 -0.11 -17.13 -18.09
CA TYR A 184 -0.70 -18.45 -18.26
C TYR A 184 0.39 -19.50 -18.44
N LYS A 185 0.27 -20.65 -17.73
CA LYS A 185 1.28 -21.72 -17.74
C LYS A 185 2.71 -21.19 -17.55
N ASP A 186 2.86 -20.33 -16.52
CA ASP A 186 4.14 -19.75 -16.07
C ASP A 186 4.88 -18.88 -17.11
N ARG A 187 4.15 -18.37 -18.11
CA ARG A 187 4.68 -17.41 -19.09
C ARG A 187 3.72 -16.24 -19.27
N ILE A 188 4.28 -15.07 -19.59
CA ILE A 188 3.47 -13.92 -19.99
C ILE A 188 2.92 -14.22 -21.39
N ILE A 189 1.58 -14.19 -21.52
CA ILE A 189 0.86 -14.37 -22.79
C ILE A 189 0.35 -13.05 -23.36
N ALA A 190 0.26 -12.00 -22.54
CA ALA A 190 -0.07 -10.66 -22.95
C ALA A 190 0.41 -9.64 -21.94
N GLU A 191 0.79 -8.47 -22.41
CA GLU A 191 1.05 -7.29 -21.61
C GLU A 191 0.75 -6.02 -22.40
N LYS A 192 0.20 -5.02 -21.72
CA LYS A 192 -0.07 -3.69 -22.28
C LYS A 192 0.14 -2.64 -21.21
N TYR A 193 0.65 -1.50 -21.61
CA TYR A 193 0.99 -0.37 -20.75
C TYR A 193 0.39 0.90 -21.34
N GLU A 194 -0.11 1.79 -20.48
CA GLU A 194 -0.46 3.15 -20.87
C GLU A 194 0.79 3.90 -21.32
N LYS A 195 0.64 4.89 -22.21
CA LYS A 195 1.73 5.57 -22.92
C LYS A 195 2.90 6.04 -22.06
N GLN A 196 2.63 6.46 -20.83
CA GLN A 196 3.67 6.92 -19.89
C GLN A 196 4.28 5.83 -19.00
N PHE A 197 3.89 4.56 -19.21
CA PHE A 197 4.38 3.41 -18.46
C PHE A 197 5.09 2.41 -19.37
N SER A 198 5.91 1.56 -18.77
CA SER A 198 6.65 0.51 -19.49
C SER A 198 6.86 -0.71 -18.60
N PRO A 199 7.32 -1.85 -19.14
CA PRO A 199 7.63 -3.03 -18.35
C PRO A 199 8.69 -2.82 -17.26
N PHE A 200 9.46 -1.73 -17.35
CA PHE A 200 10.60 -1.44 -16.46
C PHE A 200 10.32 -0.38 -15.40
N ILE A 201 9.17 0.29 -15.47
CA ILE A 201 8.77 1.29 -14.48
C ILE A 201 8.18 0.59 -13.26
N PRO A 202 8.76 0.78 -12.05
CA PRO A 202 8.17 0.26 -10.83
C PRO A 202 6.86 0.98 -10.50
N MET A 203 5.83 0.20 -10.20
CA MET A 203 4.50 0.69 -9.86
C MET A 203 4.19 0.41 -8.41
N LEU A 204 3.51 1.36 -7.75
CA LEU A 204 3.10 1.24 -6.36
C LEU A 204 2.04 0.16 -6.19
N GLY A 205 2.32 -0.83 -5.36
CA GLY A 205 1.43 -1.97 -5.13
C GLY A 205 0.35 -1.72 -4.08
N TRP A 206 0.42 -0.59 -3.33
CA TRP A 206 -0.51 -0.35 -2.23
C TRP A 206 -0.68 -1.61 -1.37
N SER A 207 -1.92 -2.04 -1.12
CA SER A 207 -2.21 -3.19 -0.26
C SER A 207 -1.69 -4.55 -0.75
N MET A 208 -1.20 -4.68 -1.98
CA MET A 208 -0.43 -5.87 -2.38
C MET A 208 0.85 -6.05 -1.53
N SER A 209 1.38 -4.97 -0.97
CA SER A 209 2.50 -5.00 -0.02
C SER A 209 2.24 -5.93 1.18
N LYS A 210 0.99 -6.03 1.63
CA LYS A 210 0.58 -6.90 2.74
C LYS A 210 0.86 -8.37 2.44
N SER A 211 0.60 -8.83 1.22
CA SER A 211 0.88 -10.22 0.82
C SER A 211 2.38 -10.53 0.80
N VAL A 212 3.20 -9.54 0.42
CA VAL A 212 4.66 -9.66 0.52
C VAL A 212 5.12 -9.68 1.97
N THR A 213 4.54 -8.84 2.82
CA THR A 213 4.80 -8.86 4.27
C THR A 213 4.46 -10.22 4.88
N SER A 214 3.33 -10.84 4.49
CA SER A 214 2.99 -12.21 4.86
C SER A 214 4.05 -13.23 4.41
N ALA A 215 4.52 -13.13 3.15
CA ALA A 215 5.58 -14.00 2.66
C ALA A 215 6.88 -13.88 3.48
N LEU A 216 7.26 -12.67 3.89
CA LEU A 216 8.43 -12.44 4.75
C LEU A 216 8.25 -13.04 6.15
N VAL A 217 7.04 -13.00 6.72
CA VAL A 217 6.72 -13.73 7.96
C VAL A 217 6.87 -15.24 7.73
N GLY A 218 6.33 -15.77 6.63
CA GLY A 218 6.47 -17.19 6.29
C GLY A 218 7.91 -17.66 6.21
N LEU A 219 8.81 -16.84 5.67
CA LEU A 219 10.25 -17.13 5.67
C LEU A 219 10.85 -17.21 7.08
N LEU A 220 10.40 -16.34 7.99
CA LEU A 220 10.85 -16.36 9.38
C LEU A 220 10.29 -17.54 10.17
N VAL A 221 9.05 -17.93 9.87
CA VAL A 221 8.44 -19.16 10.41
C VAL A 221 9.22 -20.39 9.93
N LYS A 222 9.53 -20.46 8.63
CA LYS A 222 10.37 -21.53 8.06
C LYS A 222 11.75 -21.61 8.72
N ALA A 223 12.33 -20.46 9.06
CA ALA A 223 13.62 -20.37 9.74
C ALA A 223 13.55 -20.63 11.27
N GLY A 224 12.36 -20.92 11.82
CA GLY A 224 12.15 -21.10 13.26
C GLY A 224 12.33 -19.83 14.11
N LYS A 225 12.35 -18.66 13.48
CA LYS A 225 12.52 -17.37 14.17
C LYS A 225 11.21 -16.76 14.66
N LEU A 226 10.09 -17.11 14.03
CA LEU A 226 8.75 -16.70 14.45
C LEU A 226 7.83 -17.92 14.52
N ASN A 227 6.83 -17.83 15.40
CA ASN A 227 5.70 -18.75 15.43
C ASN A 227 4.42 -17.92 15.46
N ILE A 228 3.50 -18.19 14.52
CA ILE A 228 2.27 -17.40 14.38
C ILE A 228 1.30 -17.58 15.55
N GLU A 229 1.35 -18.74 16.22
CA GLU A 229 0.50 -19.05 17.38
C GLU A 229 0.96 -18.34 18.66
N ASN A 230 2.21 -17.86 18.68
CA ASN A 230 2.73 -17.15 19.85
C ASN A 230 2.20 -15.71 19.88
N THR A 231 2.18 -15.14 21.09
CA THR A 231 1.90 -13.70 21.28
C THR A 231 2.87 -12.87 20.46
N ALA A 232 2.34 -11.80 19.85
CA ALA A 232 3.12 -10.91 19.01
C ALA A 232 4.22 -10.20 19.83
N PRO A 233 5.50 -10.24 19.40
CA PRO A 233 6.61 -9.67 20.15
C PRO A 233 6.67 -8.13 20.00
N VAL A 234 5.61 -7.44 20.45
CA VAL A 234 5.51 -5.99 20.46
C VAL A 234 5.93 -5.47 21.83
N ALA A 235 7.06 -4.77 21.91
CA ALA A 235 7.66 -4.37 23.17
C ALA A 235 6.73 -3.55 24.07
N SER A 236 5.93 -2.66 23.50
CA SER A 236 4.98 -1.83 24.26
C SER A 236 3.80 -2.60 24.87
N TRP A 237 3.57 -3.86 24.49
CA TRP A 237 2.50 -4.71 25.01
C TRP A 237 2.94 -5.68 26.10
N GLN A 238 4.23 -5.71 26.45
CA GLN A 238 4.80 -6.72 27.37
C GLN A 238 4.52 -6.44 28.86
N HIS A 239 3.64 -5.49 29.19
CA HIS A 239 3.19 -5.27 30.54
C HIS A 239 2.11 -6.31 30.93
N GLN A 240 2.21 -6.85 32.15
CA GLN A 240 1.36 -7.95 32.61
C GLN A 240 -0.14 -7.62 32.57
N ASP A 241 -0.51 -6.35 32.79
CA ASP A 241 -1.87 -5.88 32.82
C ASP A 241 -2.36 -5.31 31.45
N ASP A 242 -1.51 -5.31 30.43
CA ASP A 242 -1.89 -4.84 29.09
C ASP A 242 -2.66 -5.94 28.35
N PRO A 243 -3.96 -5.77 28.06
CA PRO A 243 -4.76 -6.79 27.40
C PRO A 243 -4.23 -7.15 26.00
N ARG A 244 -3.47 -6.23 25.35
CA ARG A 244 -2.85 -6.43 24.03
C ARG A 244 -1.71 -7.45 24.08
N SER A 245 -1.14 -7.75 25.25
CA SER A 245 -0.10 -8.78 25.45
C SER A 245 -0.55 -10.19 25.01
N LYS A 246 -1.86 -10.43 24.89
CA LYS A 246 -2.45 -11.69 24.45
C LYS A 246 -2.59 -11.81 22.93
N ILE A 247 -2.44 -10.72 22.17
CA ILE A 247 -2.59 -10.72 20.72
C ILE A 247 -1.50 -11.60 20.11
N THR A 248 -1.88 -12.59 19.30
CA THR A 248 -0.96 -13.46 18.58
C THR A 248 -0.55 -12.85 17.22
N LEU A 249 0.55 -13.37 16.67
CA LEU A 249 0.95 -12.98 15.32
C LEU A 249 -0.07 -13.42 14.26
N ASP A 250 -0.74 -14.57 14.45
CA ASP A 250 -1.84 -15.04 13.60
C ASP A 250 -2.99 -14.02 13.55
N GLN A 251 -3.41 -13.52 14.73
CA GLN A 251 -4.50 -12.55 14.82
C GLN A 251 -4.18 -11.22 14.12
N LEU A 252 -2.92 -10.77 14.16
CA LEU A 252 -2.48 -9.62 13.37
C LEU A 252 -2.52 -9.92 11.86
N LEU A 253 -2.00 -11.09 11.43
CA LEU A 253 -2.00 -11.51 10.03
C LEU A 253 -3.43 -11.63 9.47
N ARG A 254 -4.37 -12.11 10.27
CA ARG A 254 -5.79 -12.33 9.89
C ARG A 254 -6.67 -11.11 10.08
N MET A 255 -6.13 -9.97 10.54
CA MET A 255 -6.94 -8.77 10.83
C MET A 255 -7.99 -8.99 11.91
N SER A 256 -7.70 -9.81 12.91
CA SER A 256 -8.59 -10.15 14.03
C SER A 256 -7.97 -9.84 15.39
N SER A 257 -7.00 -8.93 15.43
CA SER A 257 -6.30 -8.54 16.67
C SER A 257 -7.19 -7.86 17.72
N GLY A 258 -8.33 -7.30 17.33
CA GLY A 258 -9.19 -6.51 18.20
C GLY A 258 -8.72 -5.06 18.41
N LEU A 259 -7.59 -4.64 17.85
CA LEU A 259 -7.15 -3.26 17.92
C LEU A 259 -8.11 -2.33 17.19
N GLU A 260 -8.40 -1.18 17.82
CA GLU A 260 -9.08 -0.08 17.16
C GLU A 260 -8.23 0.46 16.02
N PHE A 261 -8.80 0.56 14.84
CA PHE A 261 -8.13 1.20 13.71
C PHE A 261 -9.14 1.54 12.62
N GLU A 262 -9.16 2.79 12.18
CA GLU A 262 -10.01 3.22 11.09
C GLU A 262 -9.23 3.27 9.78
N GLU A 263 -9.51 2.31 8.88
CA GLU A 263 -8.84 2.18 7.58
C GLU A 263 -9.34 3.18 6.53
N MET A 264 -10.41 3.92 6.80
CA MET A 264 -10.91 4.91 5.86
C MET A 264 -9.89 6.03 5.65
N TYR A 265 -9.77 6.49 4.39
CA TYR A 265 -8.90 7.60 4.04
C TYR A 265 -9.67 8.91 4.10
N GLY A 266 -9.13 9.88 4.81
CA GLY A 266 -9.76 11.19 4.99
C GLY A 266 -9.16 11.95 6.16
N PRO A 267 -9.66 13.17 6.42
CA PRO A 267 -9.24 13.94 7.60
C PRO A 267 -9.63 13.19 8.88
N PHE A 268 -8.78 13.30 9.88
CA PHE A 268 -9.02 12.71 11.22
C PHE A 268 -9.20 11.19 11.23
N LYS A 269 -8.62 10.46 10.25
CA LYS A 269 -8.67 9.01 10.13
C LYS A 269 -7.31 8.38 10.40
N ASP A 270 -7.31 7.21 11.07
CA ASP A 270 -6.08 6.55 11.48
C ASP A 270 -5.14 6.24 10.32
N ALA A 271 -5.67 5.69 9.23
CA ALA A 271 -4.87 5.33 8.07
C ALA A 271 -4.11 6.54 7.49
N THR A 272 -4.76 7.70 7.39
CA THR A 272 -4.13 8.91 6.83
C THR A 272 -3.11 9.53 7.76
N TYR A 273 -3.42 9.63 9.06
CA TYR A 273 -2.43 10.11 10.05
C TYR A 273 -1.22 9.21 10.12
N MET A 274 -1.43 7.91 10.21
CA MET A 274 -0.36 6.93 10.26
C MET A 274 0.56 7.05 9.04
N LEU A 275 -0.01 7.12 7.81
CA LEU A 275 0.78 7.11 6.58
C LEU A 275 1.48 8.43 6.28
N TYR A 276 0.91 9.59 6.69
CA TYR A 276 1.38 10.89 6.22
C TYR A 276 1.81 11.86 7.30
N ASP A 277 1.57 11.54 8.58
CA ASP A 277 1.91 12.43 9.70
C ASP A 277 2.51 11.71 10.92
N SER A 278 2.84 10.41 10.79
CA SER A 278 3.46 9.64 11.88
C SER A 278 4.92 9.30 11.58
N LYS A 279 5.79 9.49 12.58
CA LYS A 279 7.20 9.10 12.50
C LYS A 279 7.38 7.58 12.42
N SER A 280 6.61 6.84 13.22
CA SER A 280 6.62 5.37 13.29
C SER A 280 5.21 4.85 13.12
N MET A 281 4.93 4.27 11.96
CA MET A 281 3.61 3.74 11.64
C MET A 281 3.24 2.54 12.52
N ALA A 282 4.23 1.71 12.83
CA ALA A 282 4.02 0.56 13.72
C ALA A 282 3.72 0.99 15.16
N ASP A 283 4.45 2.01 15.69
CA ASP A 283 4.21 2.49 17.05
C ASP A 283 2.87 3.22 17.16
N TYR A 284 2.48 3.99 16.11
CA TYR A 284 1.16 4.60 16.03
C TYR A 284 0.05 3.55 16.16
N ALA A 285 0.13 2.48 15.36
CA ALA A 285 -0.87 1.43 15.38
C ALA A 285 -0.84 0.59 16.68
N ALA A 286 0.34 0.32 17.20
CA ALA A 286 0.52 -0.44 18.44
C ALA A 286 0.05 0.34 19.68
N ALA A 287 -0.02 1.67 19.62
CA ALA A 287 -0.55 2.51 20.70
C ALA A 287 -2.09 2.50 20.79
N LYS A 288 -2.79 1.98 19.77
CA LYS A 288 -4.26 1.93 19.77
C LYS A 288 -4.78 0.99 20.86
N PRO A 289 -5.94 1.33 21.48
CA PRO A 289 -6.59 0.45 22.43
C PRO A 289 -7.25 -0.75 21.73
N LEU A 290 -7.67 -1.73 22.51
CA LEU A 290 -8.59 -2.75 22.02
C LEU A 290 -10.03 -2.18 21.93
N GLU A 291 -10.70 -2.40 20.79
CA GLU A 291 -12.13 -2.19 20.62
C GLU A 291 -12.93 -3.48 20.82
N SER A 292 -12.25 -4.63 20.78
CA SER A 292 -12.81 -5.95 21.07
C SER A 292 -11.72 -6.91 21.56
N GLU A 293 -12.13 -8.01 22.18
CA GLU A 293 -11.18 -9.12 22.42
C GLU A 293 -10.60 -9.62 21.09
N PRO A 294 -9.36 -10.13 21.08
CA PRO A 294 -8.80 -10.81 19.92
C PRO A 294 -9.75 -11.89 19.40
N ASP A 295 -9.86 -12.02 18.08
CA ASP A 295 -10.87 -12.82 17.35
C ASP A 295 -12.34 -12.41 17.59
N GLY A 296 -12.57 -11.34 18.34
CA GLY A 296 -13.90 -10.79 18.57
C GLY A 296 -14.51 -10.15 17.33
N LYS A 297 -13.68 -9.48 16.52
CA LYS A 297 -14.07 -8.72 15.32
C LYS A 297 -12.99 -8.86 14.25
N TRP A 298 -13.42 -8.92 13.00
CA TRP A 298 -12.50 -8.71 11.86
C TRP A 298 -12.49 -7.22 11.51
N ASN A 299 -11.30 -6.64 11.44
CA ASN A 299 -11.11 -5.24 11.08
C ASN A 299 -9.90 -5.11 10.15
N TYR A 300 -10.15 -4.84 8.85
CA TYR A 300 -9.06 -4.60 7.89
C TYR A 300 -8.23 -3.40 8.34
N SER A 301 -6.93 -3.59 8.53
CA SER A 301 -6.07 -2.60 9.18
C SER A 301 -4.68 -2.55 8.56
N SER A 302 -4.33 -1.42 7.95
CA SER A 302 -2.95 -1.11 7.58
C SER A 302 -2.05 -0.97 8.81
N GLY A 303 -2.62 -0.60 9.96
CA GLY A 303 -1.93 -0.57 11.23
C GLY A 303 -1.39 -1.95 11.63
N SER A 304 -2.24 -2.98 11.61
CA SER A 304 -1.82 -4.37 11.89
C SER A 304 -0.70 -4.82 10.97
N ALA A 305 -0.78 -4.49 9.67
CA ALA A 305 0.26 -4.83 8.72
C ALA A 305 1.61 -4.14 9.00
N ASN A 306 1.60 -2.89 9.49
CA ASN A 306 2.81 -2.17 9.86
C ASN A 306 3.39 -2.67 11.19
N ILE A 307 2.57 -3.12 12.14
CA ILE A 307 3.05 -3.82 13.34
C ILE A 307 3.78 -5.11 12.92
N ILE A 308 3.20 -5.93 12.03
CA ILE A 308 3.85 -7.12 11.48
C ILE A 308 5.18 -6.76 10.79
N ALA A 309 5.19 -5.69 9.99
CA ALA A 309 6.40 -5.21 9.32
C ALA A 309 7.53 -4.89 10.32
N ARG A 310 7.20 -4.26 11.45
CA ARG A 310 8.15 -3.99 12.53
C ARG A 310 8.64 -5.28 13.18
N ILE A 311 7.76 -6.24 13.45
CA ILE A 311 8.15 -7.55 14.00
C ILE A 311 9.13 -8.25 13.05
N VAL A 312 8.88 -8.24 11.74
CA VAL A 312 9.81 -8.80 10.74
C VAL A 312 11.16 -8.09 10.78
N LYS A 313 11.19 -6.75 10.81
CA LYS A 313 12.42 -5.98 10.90
C LYS A 313 13.24 -6.36 12.15
N ASP A 314 12.59 -6.42 13.29
CA ASP A 314 13.25 -6.72 14.57
C ASP A 314 13.79 -8.15 14.59
N ALA A 315 13.07 -9.13 14.02
CA ALA A 315 13.51 -10.52 13.90
C ALA A 315 14.74 -10.74 12.99
N VAL A 316 15.07 -9.77 12.13
CA VAL A 316 16.20 -9.85 11.19
C VAL A 316 17.36 -8.90 11.53
N GLY A 317 17.38 -8.34 12.74
CA GLY A 317 18.48 -7.50 13.24
C GLY A 317 18.12 -6.05 13.54
N GLY A 318 16.86 -5.67 13.46
CA GLY A 318 16.31 -4.41 13.98
C GLY A 318 16.64 -3.16 13.17
N THR A 319 17.41 -3.26 12.08
CA THR A 319 17.78 -2.11 11.24
C THR A 319 17.09 -2.15 9.87
N LEU A 320 16.95 -1.00 9.23
CA LEU A 320 16.44 -0.91 7.87
C LEU A 320 17.32 -1.69 6.88
N VAL A 321 18.64 -1.62 7.04
CA VAL A 321 19.61 -2.33 6.19
C VAL A 321 19.50 -3.84 6.36
N SER A 322 19.45 -4.34 7.61
CA SER A 322 19.29 -5.78 7.84
C SER A 322 18.00 -6.33 7.28
N PHE A 323 16.90 -5.56 7.37
CA PHE A 323 15.64 -5.92 6.75
C PHE A 323 15.75 -5.98 5.22
N ASN A 324 16.27 -4.92 4.58
CA ASN A 324 16.40 -4.87 3.12
C ASN A 324 17.24 -6.02 2.60
N ASN A 325 18.39 -6.30 3.24
CA ASN A 325 19.26 -7.41 2.87
C ASN A 325 18.55 -8.77 3.02
N TYR A 326 17.77 -8.95 4.10
CA TYR A 326 16.98 -10.16 4.30
C TYR A 326 15.92 -10.34 3.23
N ALA A 327 15.10 -9.31 2.96
CA ALA A 327 14.04 -9.36 1.96
C ALA A 327 14.61 -9.67 0.56
N ARG A 328 15.72 -9.03 0.19
CA ARG A 328 16.39 -9.32 -1.08
C ARG A 328 16.92 -10.74 -1.14
N GLN A 329 17.79 -11.13 -0.22
CA GLN A 329 18.47 -12.43 -0.25
C GLN A 329 17.53 -13.63 -0.08
N LYS A 330 16.44 -13.47 0.68
CA LYS A 330 15.55 -14.59 1.04
C LYS A 330 14.27 -14.66 0.20
N LEU A 331 13.86 -13.54 -0.42
CA LEU A 331 12.67 -13.49 -1.25
C LEU A 331 12.96 -12.95 -2.65
N PHE A 332 13.27 -11.65 -2.77
CA PHE A 332 13.20 -10.97 -4.07
C PHE A 332 14.20 -11.53 -5.08
N ASP A 333 15.46 -11.63 -4.73
CA ASP A 333 16.49 -12.14 -5.64
C ASP A 333 16.30 -13.64 -5.95
N ARG A 334 15.66 -14.39 -5.03
CA ARG A 334 15.36 -15.82 -5.22
C ARG A 334 14.27 -16.07 -6.28
N ILE A 335 13.35 -15.11 -6.44
CA ILE A 335 12.26 -15.19 -7.41
C ILE A 335 12.46 -14.23 -8.59
N ASN A 336 13.69 -13.73 -8.78
CA ASN A 336 14.07 -12.78 -9.84
C ASN A 336 13.28 -11.46 -9.82
N MET A 337 12.86 -11.00 -8.63
CA MET A 337 12.10 -9.77 -8.44
C MET A 337 13.04 -8.60 -8.12
N TYR A 338 13.79 -8.17 -9.13
CA TYR A 338 14.91 -7.24 -8.93
C TYR A 338 14.50 -5.78 -8.75
N SER A 339 13.35 -5.37 -9.27
CA SER A 339 12.85 -3.98 -9.15
C SER A 339 12.21 -3.66 -7.80
N ALA A 340 12.00 -4.65 -6.95
CA ALA A 340 11.27 -4.50 -5.68
C ALA A 340 11.97 -3.54 -4.72
N ILE A 341 11.23 -2.54 -4.26
CA ILE A 341 11.62 -1.59 -3.21
C ILE A 341 10.46 -1.45 -2.24
N ILE A 342 10.72 -1.65 -0.95
CA ILE A 342 9.74 -1.35 0.11
C ILE A 342 10.23 -0.10 0.84
N GLU A 343 9.50 0.99 0.68
CA GLU A 343 9.88 2.27 1.28
C GLU A 343 9.61 2.28 2.79
N PRO A 344 10.52 2.82 3.59
CA PRO A 344 10.36 2.87 5.03
C PRO A 344 9.67 4.17 5.50
N ASP A 345 9.15 4.12 6.73
CA ASP A 345 8.77 5.31 7.50
C ASP A 345 10.01 6.02 8.11
N ALA A 346 9.79 7.13 8.80
CA ALA A 346 10.86 7.91 9.40
C ALA A 346 11.60 7.21 10.55
N SER A 347 10.99 6.19 11.15
CA SER A 347 11.65 5.32 12.16
C SER A 347 12.61 4.30 11.53
N GLY A 348 12.63 4.17 10.22
CA GLY A 348 13.38 3.15 9.48
C GLY A 348 12.70 1.77 9.51
N SER A 349 11.41 1.71 9.80
CA SER A 349 10.60 0.51 9.59
C SER A 349 9.98 0.56 8.20
N PHE A 350 10.05 -0.56 7.46
CA PHE A 350 9.40 -0.60 6.15
C PHE A 350 7.87 -0.55 6.27
N VAL A 351 7.23 0.11 5.31
CA VAL A 351 5.77 0.29 5.32
C VAL A 351 5.12 -0.91 4.61
N GLY A 352 5.03 -2.02 5.33
CA GLY A 352 4.55 -3.30 4.81
C GLY A 352 3.07 -3.33 4.46
N SER A 353 2.32 -2.30 4.85
CA SER A 353 0.91 -2.16 4.48
C SER A 353 0.71 -1.64 3.06
N SER A 354 1.64 -0.82 2.51
CA SER A 354 1.29 0.06 1.39
C SER A 354 2.42 0.47 0.45
N TYR A 355 3.67 0.65 0.90
CA TYR A 355 4.67 1.39 0.14
C TYR A 355 5.72 0.49 -0.53
N MET A 356 5.26 -0.59 -1.16
CA MET A 356 6.13 -1.39 -2.01
C MET A 356 5.94 -1.00 -3.48
N PHE A 357 7.06 -0.77 -4.15
CA PHE A 357 7.16 -0.56 -5.59
C PHE A 357 7.81 -1.77 -6.23
N ALA A 358 7.30 -2.18 -7.37
CA ALA A 358 7.89 -3.18 -8.25
C ALA A 358 7.32 -3.04 -9.66
N THR A 359 8.02 -3.53 -10.68
CA THR A 359 7.45 -3.63 -12.02
C THR A 359 6.25 -4.57 -12.02
N VAL A 360 5.32 -4.39 -12.96
CA VAL A 360 4.13 -5.27 -13.06
C VAL A 360 4.54 -6.72 -13.29
N ARG A 361 5.64 -6.95 -14.00
CA ARG A 361 6.23 -8.28 -14.21
C ARG A 361 6.75 -8.87 -12.90
N ASP A 362 7.31 -8.06 -12.00
CA ASP A 362 7.75 -8.50 -10.67
C ASP A 362 6.57 -8.80 -9.75
N TRP A 363 5.50 -8.00 -9.81
CA TRP A 363 4.26 -8.31 -9.13
C TRP A 363 3.66 -9.65 -9.60
N ALA A 364 3.76 -9.97 -10.89
CA ALA A 364 3.34 -11.26 -11.41
C ALA A 364 4.20 -12.43 -10.87
N ARG A 365 5.49 -12.21 -10.58
CA ARG A 365 6.36 -13.22 -9.94
C ARG A 365 5.91 -13.61 -8.53
N ILE A 366 5.44 -12.65 -7.73
CA ILE A 366 4.78 -12.94 -6.44
C ILE A 366 3.54 -13.81 -6.67
N GLY A 367 2.72 -13.49 -7.66
CA GLY A 367 1.56 -14.31 -8.01
C GLY A 367 1.93 -15.75 -8.36
N LEU A 368 3.00 -15.94 -9.14
CA LEU A 368 3.52 -17.27 -9.46
C LEU A 368 4.02 -18.04 -8.25
N LEU A 369 4.74 -17.36 -7.33
CA LEU A 369 5.20 -17.99 -6.09
C LEU A 369 4.03 -18.57 -5.28
N TYR A 370 2.94 -17.79 -5.13
CA TYR A 370 1.75 -18.26 -4.43
C TYR A 370 1.02 -19.35 -5.22
N LYS A 371 0.87 -19.20 -6.56
CA LYS A 371 0.29 -20.23 -7.43
C LYS A 371 1.01 -21.58 -7.29
N SER A 372 2.33 -21.54 -7.13
CA SER A 372 3.19 -22.73 -7.03
C SER A 372 3.41 -23.20 -5.58
N ASP A 373 2.49 -22.91 -4.68
CA ASP A 373 2.55 -23.27 -3.25
C ASP A 373 3.88 -22.90 -2.58
N GLY A 374 4.42 -21.73 -2.92
CA GLY A 374 5.66 -21.21 -2.33
C GLY A 374 6.92 -21.88 -2.89
N VAL A 375 6.85 -22.59 -4.01
CA VAL A 375 8.00 -23.17 -4.72
C VAL A 375 8.38 -22.30 -5.90
N TRP A 376 9.67 -22.12 -6.14
CA TRP A 376 10.22 -21.40 -7.29
C TRP A 376 11.34 -22.22 -7.95
N GLY A 377 11.07 -22.73 -9.15
CA GLY A 377 11.89 -23.79 -9.73
C GLY A 377 11.93 -25.02 -8.82
N ASP A 378 13.12 -25.47 -8.45
CA ASP A 378 13.30 -26.59 -7.51
C ASP A 378 13.38 -26.13 -6.03
N ASP A 379 13.33 -24.83 -5.79
CA ASP A 379 13.51 -24.24 -4.45
C ASP A 379 12.16 -23.99 -3.76
N ARG A 380 11.91 -24.61 -2.61
CA ARG A 380 10.83 -24.22 -1.73
C ARG A 380 11.21 -22.91 -1.00
N ILE A 381 10.61 -21.82 -1.40
CA ILE A 381 10.83 -20.50 -0.78
C ILE A 381 9.99 -20.37 0.50
N LEU A 382 8.66 -20.47 0.40
CA LEU A 382 7.77 -20.41 1.56
C LEU A 382 7.65 -21.79 2.24
N PRO A 383 7.36 -21.85 3.55
CA PRO A 383 7.16 -23.13 4.22
C PRO A 383 5.98 -23.89 3.62
N GLU A 384 6.01 -25.21 3.70
CA GLU A 384 4.88 -26.04 3.31
C GLU A 384 3.62 -25.64 4.09
N GLY A 385 2.49 -25.59 3.37
CA GLY A 385 1.21 -25.18 3.94
C GLY A 385 1.03 -23.66 4.12
N TRP A 386 2.06 -22.83 3.88
CA TRP A 386 1.94 -21.35 4.07
C TRP A 386 0.91 -20.73 3.14
N VAL A 387 0.86 -21.16 1.88
CA VAL A 387 -0.12 -20.66 0.93
C VAL A 387 -1.53 -21.08 1.36
N LYS A 388 -1.72 -22.34 1.74
CA LYS A 388 -2.99 -22.84 2.28
C LYS A 388 -3.40 -22.05 3.53
N TYR A 389 -2.48 -21.81 4.46
CA TYR A 389 -2.71 -20.96 5.65
C TYR A 389 -3.16 -19.55 5.24
N SER A 390 -2.39 -18.91 4.36
CA SER A 390 -2.66 -17.53 3.94
C SER A 390 -3.99 -17.38 3.19
N THR A 391 -4.41 -18.41 2.48
CA THR A 391 -5.64 -18.43 1.67
C THR A 391 -6.83 -19.11 2.35
N THR A 392 -6.68 -19.53 3.59
CA THR A 392 -7.81 -20.01 4.40
C THR A 392 -8.61 -18.80 4.91
N PRO A 393 -9.94 -18.75 4.66
CA PRO A 393 -10.77 -17.63 5.10
C PRO A 393 -10.70 -17.40 6.60
N THR A 394 -10.54 -16.14 6.99
CA THR A 394 -10.65 -15.71 8.39
C THR A 394 -12.10 -15.79 8.83
N PRO A 395 -12.41 -16.40 9.99
CA PRO A 395 -13.80 -16.75 10.38
C PRO A 395 -14.80 -15.60 10.36
N LYS A 396 -14.37 -14.38 10.74
CA LYS A 396 -15.26 -13.20 10.80
C LYS A 396 -15.07 -12.23 9.64
N ALA A 397 -14.22 -12.56 8.67
CA ALA A 397 -14.11 -11.74 7.47
C ALA A 397 -15.41 -11.80 6.65
N PRO A 398 -15.97 -10.65 6.21
CA PRO A 398 -17.21 -10.63 5.46
C PRO A 398 -17.16 -11.54 4.23
N MET A 399 -18.15 -12.41 4.08
CA MET A 399 -18.28 -13.34 2.94
C MET A 399 -17.04 -14.23 2.68
N GLY A 400 -16.20 -14.51 3.71
CA GLY A 400 -14.99 -15.30 3.56
C GLY A 400 -13.94 -14.65 2.63
N LYS A 401 -14.00 -13.34 2.43
CA LYS A 401 -13.17 -12.62 1.43
C LYS A 401 -11.72 -12.39 1.84
N TYR A 402 -11.32 -12.72 3.05
CA TYR A 402 -9.98 -12.43 3.54
C TYR A 402 -9.34 -13.61 4.25
N GLY A 403 -8.07 -13.85 3.99
CA GLY A 403 -7.21 -14.81 4.67
C GLY A 403 -6.18 -14.13 5.58
N ALA A 404 -4.92 -14.55 5.52
CA ALA A 404 -3.81 -13.92 6.24
C ALA A 404 -3.03 -12.99 5.30
N GLN A 405 -3.37 -11.69 5.32
CA GLN A 405 -2.80 -10.63 4.46
C GLN A 405 -3.09 -10.81 2.96
N ILE A 406 -4.16 -11.52 2.61
CA ILE A 406 -4.59 -11.80 1.23
C ILE A 406 -6.11 -11.68 1.11
N TRP A 407 -6.57 -10.96 0.08
CA TRP A 407 -7.96 -10.96 -0.34
C TRP A 407 -8.28 -12.25 -1.09
N LEU A 408 -9.45 -12.84 -0.83
CA LEU A 408 -9.89 -14.12 -1.39
C LEU A 408 -11.11 -13.95 -2.29
N ASN A 409 -11.20 -14.79 -3.32
CA ASN A 409 -12.34 -14.88 -4.21
C ASN A 409 -13.07 -16.23 -4.07
N THR A 410 -13.13 -16.78 -2.86
CA THR A 410 -13.67 -18.13 -2.59
C THR A 410 -15.18 -18.19 -2.53
N GLY A 411 -15.85 -17.03 -2.43
CA GLY A 411 -17.29 -16.96 -2.15
C GLY A 411 -17.60 -17.15 -0.66
N GLU A 412 -18.86 -17.03 -0.32
CA GLU A 412 -19.36 -17.14 1.05
C GLU A 412 -19.62 -18.60 1.43
N LYS A 413 -19.38 -18.94 2.71
CA LYS A 413 -19.71 -20.28 3.22
C LYS A 413 -21.23 -20.50 3.07
N GLY A 414 -21.62 -21.51 2.31
CA GLY A 414 -23.02 -21.79 1.98
C GLY A 414 -23.54 -21.08 0.71
N ASN A 415 -22.79 -20.12 0.17
CA ASN A 415 -23.07 -19.48 -1.11
C ASN A 415 -21.79 -19.23 -1.91
N PRO A 416 -21.19 -20.28 -2.49
CA PRO A 416 -19.89 -20.17 -3.19
C PRO A 416 -19.97 -19.33 -4.47
N THR A 417 -21.16 -19.00 -4.95
CA THR A 417 -21.34 -18.11 -6.11
C THR A 417 -21.36 -16.64 -5.73
N ASN A 418 -21.58 -16.29 -4.45
CA ASN A 418 -21.51 -14.93 -3.94
C ASN A 418 -20.05 -14.53 -3.73
N ARG A 419 -19.34 -14.28 -4.82
CA ARG A 419 -17.92 -13.93 -4.86
C ARG A 419 -17.74 -12.42 -5.02
N MET A 420 -16.59 -11.92 -4.56
CA MET A 420 -16.18 -10.53 -4.77
C MET A 420 -16.02 -10.21 -6.27
N PHE A 421 -15.57 -11.21 -7.04
CA PHE A 421 -15.46 -11.17 -8.49
C PHE A 421 -16.19 -12.40 -9.07
N PRO A 422 -16.91 -12.30 -10.18
CA PRO A 422 -17.78 -13.38 -10.70
C PRO A 422 -17.03 -14.59 -11.27
N LEU A 423 -15.81 -14.88 -10.84
CA LEU A 423 -14.92 -15.88 -11.40
C LEU A 423 -14.63 -17.06 -10.48
N LEU A 424 -14.03 -18.11 -11.09
CA LEU A 424 -13.52 -19.30 -10.40
C LEU A 424 -12.73 -18.93 -9.13
N PRO A 425 -12.60 -19.85 -8.14
CA PRO A 425 -11.83 -19.60 -6.94
C PRO A 425 -10.37 -19.38 -7.32
N VAL A 426 -10.00 -18.10 -7.51
CA VAL A 426 -8.65 -17.66 -7.81
C VAL A 426 -8.21 -16.78 -6.65
N TYR A 427 -7.00 -16.96 -6.19
CA TYR A 427 -6.39 -16.07 -5.24
C TYR A 427 -6.19 -14.71 -5.92
N SER A 428 -6.80 -13.66 -5.40
CA SER A 428 -6.55 -12.31 -5.90
C SER A 428 -5.63 -11.58 -4.96
N ILE A 429 -4.41 -11.30 -5.42
CA ILE A 429 -3.58 -10.26 -4.82
C ILE A 429 -4.08 -8.97 -5.45
N SER A 430 -4.99 -8.27 -4.77
CA SER A 430 -5.54 -7.03 -5.28
C SER A 430 -5.12 -5.85 -4.44
N ALA A 431 -4.72 -4.76 -5.10
CA ALA A 431 -4.59 -3.45 -4.51
C ALA A 431 -5.61 -2.53 -5.15
N GLY A 432 -6.32 -1.77 -4.33
CA GLY A 432 -7.21 -0.73 -4.79
C GLY A 432 -6.98 0.55 -4.00
N LEU A 433 -6.87 1.69 -4.69
CA LEU A 433 -7.11 2.99 -4.10
C LEU A 433 -8.63 3.15 -3.96
N MET A 434 -9.08 3.60 -2.79
CA MET A 434 -10.49 3.96 -2.58
C MET A 434 -10.96 4.94 -3.66
N ASN A 435 -12.11 4.64 -4.22
CA ASN A 435 -12.90 5.34 -5.23
C ASN A 435 -12.68 4.99 -6.71
N ARG A 436 -11.84 4.01 -7.05
CA ARG A 436 -11.82 3.52 -8.42
C ARG A 436 -11.94 2.01 -8.41
N SER A 437 -13.07 1.51 -8.90
CA SER A 437 -13.39 0.09 -8.99
C SER A 437 -12.37 -0.61 -9.91
N TRP A 438 -11.44 -1.34 -9.32
CA TRP A 438 -10.64 -2.30 -10.06
C TRP A 438 -11.52 -3.51 -10.37
N GLN A 439 -12.04 -3.57 -11.58
CA GLN A 439 -12.63 -4.80 -12.10
C GLN A 439 -11.49 -5.65 -12.64
N LEU A 440 -11.12 -6.69 -11.91
CA LEU A 440 -10.38 -7.81 -12.48
C LEU A 440 -11.33 -8.54 -13.45
N PHE A 441 -10.84 -8.76 -14.67
CA PHE A 441 -11.61 -9.22 -15.82
C PHE A 441 -12.35 -10.53 -15.59
N ARG A 442 -13.56 -10.62 -16.12
CA ARG A 442 -14.30 -11.87 -16.31
C ARG A 442 -13.49 -12.82 -17.18
N HIS A 443 -13.26 -14.01 -16.67
CA HIS A 443 -12.80 -15.15 -17.42
C HIS A 443 -14.01 -15.85 -18.06
N GLU A 444 -14.26 -15.53 -19.32
CA GLU A 444 -14.96 -16.45 -20.22
C GLU A 444 -13.91 -16.95 -21.23
N MET A 445 -12.83 -17.56 -20.74
CA MET A 445 -11.84 -18.22 -21.56
C MET A 445 -11.36 -19.49 -20.85
N LEU A 446 -12.13 -20.52 -20.93
CA LEU A 446 -11.76 -21.94 -20.98
C LEU A 446 -12.95 -22.71 -21.55
#